data_031f89451dc6a53844492458e83ae223
#
_entry.id   031f89451dc6a53844492458e83ae223
#
_cell.length_a   1.000
_cell.length_b   1.000
_cell.length_c   1.000
_cell.angle_alpha   90.00
_cell.angle_beta   90.00
_cell.angle_gamma   90.00
#
_symmetry.space_group_name_H-M   'P 1'
#
loop_
_entity.id
_entity.type
_entity.pdbx_description
1 polymer ?
#
loop_
_entity_poly.entity_id
_entity_poly.type
_entity_poly.pdbx_seq_one_letter_code
_entity_poly.pdbx_strand_id
1 'polypeptide(L)'
;MKALLACLLMLLPISARAQSDKIDCTSESLNQFELDQCAGRAFKAVEARLDALVRELSGKYDPPNRALFEAAQKAWRAWRDLECDYETNGTAGGTINSMMNTKCRTAKASARIKELDGQLHCEEGDLTCNAPR
;
A
#
# COMPACT_ATOMS: atom_id res chain seq x y z
N MET A 1 -61.59 21.00 -2.11
CA MET A 1 -60.42 21.34 -1.31
C MET A 1 -59.68 20.03 -0.96
N LYS A 2 -58.62 19.70 -1.67
CA LYS A 2 -57.79 18.51 -1.45
C LYS A 2 -56.43 18.95 -0.99
N ALA A 3 -56.08 18.75 0.28
CA ALA A 3 -54.79 19.06 0.85
C ALA A 3 -53.81 17.94 0.48
N LEU A 4 -52.76 18.27 -0.30
CA LEU A 4 -51.61 17.42 -0.59
C LEU A 4 -50.60 17.61 0.53
N LEU A 5 -50.43 16.57 1.39
CA LEU A 5 -49.31 16.48 2.32
C LEU A 5 -48.06 16.01 1.54
N ALA A 6 -47.13 16.93 1.34
CA ALA A 6 -45.80 16.60 0.83
C ALA A 6 -44.91 16.09 1.96
N CYS A 7 -44.64 14.77 1.96
CA CYS A 7 -43.72 14.13 2.89
C CYS A 7 -42.28 14.37 2.40
N LEU A 8 -41.59 15.36 3.02
CA LEU A 8 -40.19 15.67 2.72
C LEU A 8 -39.28 14.67 3.47
N LEU A 9 -38.84 13.62 2.78
CA LEU A 9 -37.83 12.68 3.28
C LEU A 9 -36.46 13.37 3.27
N MET A 10 -36.00 13.84 4.42
CA MET A 10 -34.62 14.29 4.61
C MET A 10 -33.69 13.07 4.62
N LEU A 11 -32.98 12.85 3.50
CA LEU A 11 -31.85 11.93 3.41
C LEU A 11 -30.65 12.57 4.13
N LEU A 12 -30.39 12.14 5.36
CA LEU A 12 -29.15 12.48 6.07
C LEU A 12 -28.02 11.65 5.47
N PRO A 13 -26.89 12.26 5.04
CA PRO A 13 -25.72 11.52 4.62
C PRO A 13 -25.07 10.87 5.86
N ILE A 14 -25.12 9.55 5.94
CA ILE A 14 -24.38 8.78 6.95
C ILE A 14 -22.90 8.90 6.63
N SER A 15 -22.21 9.75 7.37
CA SER A 15 -20.75 9.91 7.27
C SER A 15 -20.05 8.70 7.89
N ALA A 16 -19.91 7.63 7.13
CA ALA A 16 -19.20 6.39 7.53
C ALA A 16 -17.67 6.54 7.63
N ARG A 17 -17.12 7.73 7.40
CA ARG A 17 -15.67 7.99 7.39
C ARG A 17 -15.01 8.26 8.75
N ALA A 18 -15.78 8.49 9.80
CA ALA A 18 -15.26 9.04 11.05
C ALA A 18 -14.69 8.01 12.05
N GLN A 19 -14.77 6.71 11.77
CA GLN A 19 -14.43 5.67 12.75
C GLN A 19 -13.00 5.12 12.62
N SER A 20 -12.41 5.18 11.44
CA SER A 20 -11.08 4.60 11.19
C SER A 20 -9.93 5.42 11.79
N ASP A 21 -10.12 6.73 11.99
CA ASP A 21 -9.05 7.63 12.48
C ASP A 21 -8.86 7.58 14.01
N LYS A 22 -9.72 6.86 14.72
CA LYS A 22 -9.73 6.80 16.20
C LYS A 22 -9.02 5.56 16.79
N ILE A 23 -8.56 4.62 15.95
CA ILE A 23 -7.91 3.41 16.46
C ILE A 23 -6.46 3.73 16.81
N ASP A 24 -6.13 3.56 18.09
CA ASP A 24 -4.74 3.65 18.59
C ASP A 24 -4.00 2.34 18.30
N CYS A 25 -3.18 2.35 17.26
CA CYS A 25 -2.43 1.18 16.83
C CYS A 25 -1.24 0.82 17.75
N THR A 26 -1.01 1.57 18.82
CA THR A 26 0.00 1.24 19.84
C THR A 26 -0.59 0.49 21.02
N SER A 27 -1.92 0.36 21.10
CA SER A 27 -2.62 -0.35 22.16
C SER A 27 -2.32 -1.86 22.13
N GLU A 28 -2.10 -2.46 23.29
CA GLU A 28 -1.89 -3.91 23.43
C GLU A 28 -3.20 -4.73 23.38
N SER A 29 -4.37 -4.06 23.46
CA SER A 29 -5.69 -4.70 23.57
C SER A 29 -6.55 -4.57 22.32
N LEU A 30 -5.92 -4.53 21.12
CA LEU A 30 -6.63 -4.43 19.86
C LEU A 30 -7.36 -5.75 19.52
N ASN A 31 -8.61 -5.63 19.10
CA ASN A 31 -9.33 -6.76 18.50
C ASN A 31 -8.90 -6.98 17.03
N GLN A 32 -9.33 -8.10 16.40
CA GLN A 32 -8.88 -8.45 15.06
C GLN A 32 -9.24 -7.39 14.01
N PHE A 33 -10.41 -6.76 14.10
CA PHE A 33 -10.81 -5.69 13.18
C PHE A 33 -9.88 -4.48 13.29
N GLU A 34 -9.52 -4.08 14.50
CA GLU A 34 -8.60 -2.97 14.76
C GLU A 34 -7.19 -3.29 14.27
N LEU A 35 -6.73 -4.53 14.46
CA LEU A 35 -5.46 -5.01 13.93
C LEU A 35 -5.41 -4.96 12.40
N ASP A 36 -6.49 -5.35 11.71
CA ASP A 36 -6.61 -5.24 10.25
C ASP A 36 -6.55 -3.78 9.78
N GLN A 37 -7.24 -2.88 10.48
CA GLN A 37 -7.22 -1.45 10.16
C GLN A 37 -5.81 -0.85 10.36
N CYS A 38 -5.12 -1.25 11.41
CA CYS A 38 -3.75 -0.80 11.68
C CYS A 38 -2.76 -1.31 10.63
N ALA A 39 -2.85 -2.60 10.26
CA ALA A 39 -2.05 -3.17 9.17
C ALA A 39 -2.32 -2.45 7.84
N GLY A 40 -3.59 -2.18 7.51
CA GLY A 40 -3.98 -1.44 6.31
C GLY A 40 -3.45 0.00 6.27
N ARG A 41 -3.43 0.71 7.41
CA ARG A 41 -2.83 2.06 7.50
C ARG A 41 -1.31 2.02 7.28
N ALA A 42 -0.62 1.07 7.91
CA ALA A 42 0.81 0.89 7.74
C ALA A 42 1.16 0.56 6.28
N PHE A 43 0.41 -0.33 5.64
CA PHE A 43 0.59 -0.66 4.24
C PHE A 43 0.40 0.55 3.32
N LYS A 44 -0.67 1.34 3.50
CA LYS A 44 -0.90 2.56 2.72
C LYS A 44 0.24 3.56 2.83
N ALA A 45 0.80 3.74 4.03
CA ALA A 45 1.92 4.64 4.25
C ALA A 45 3.19 4.18 3.51
N VAL A 46 3.51 2.88 3.57
CA VAL A 46 4.66 2.30 2.88
C VAL A 46 4.47 2.32 1.36
N GLU A 47 3.27 1.98 0.85
CA GLU A 47 2.98 2.07 -0.59
C GLU A 47 3.10 3.51 -1.12
N ALA A 48 2.61 4.50 -0.39
CA ALA A 48 2.76 5.91 -0.79
C ALA A 48 4.23 6.33 -0.90
N ARG A 49 5.09 5.85 0.03
CA ARG A 49 6.53 6.08 -0.03
C ARG A 49 7.18 5.36 -1.21
N LEU A 50 6.82 4.10 -1.45
CA LEU A 50 7.30 3.33 -2.60
C LEU A 50 6.91 4.00 -3.93
N ASP A 51 5.66 4.44 -4.05
CA ASP A 51 5.18 5.14 -5.25
C ASP A 51 5.92 6.47 -5.48
N ALA A 52 6.22 7.21 -4.42
CA ALA A 52 6.99 8.44 -4.53
C ALA A 52 8.41 8.17 -5.06
N LEU A 53 9.08 7.17 -4.52
CA LEU A 53 10.42 6.76 -4.92
C LEU A 53 10.46 6.22 -6.37
N VAL A 54 9.47 5.42 -6.75
CA VAL A 54 9.33 4.93 -8.14
C VAL A 54 9.14 6.09 -9.11
N ARG A 55 8.31 7.08 -8.78
CA ARG A 55 8.13 8.28 -9.62
C ARG A 55 9.42 9.10 -9.72
N GLU A 56 10.14 9.26 -8.63
CA GLU A 56 11.41 9.99 -8.61
C GLU A 56 12.44 9.33 -9.53
N LEU A 57 12.66 8.02 -9.40
CA LEU A 57 13.57 7.26 -10.25
C LEU A 57 13.13 7.25 -11.72
N SER A 58 11.84 7.01 -11.99
CA SER A 58 11.30 7.10 -13.36
C SER A 58 11.60 8.45 -14.02
N GLY A 59 11.48 9.53 -13.26
CA GLY A 59 11.77 10.89 -13.76
C GLY A 59 13.25 11.14 -14.12
N LYS A 60 14.15 10.35 -13.54
CA LYS A 60 15.60 10.47 -13.77
C LYS A 60 16.09 9.65 -14.97
N TYR A 61 15.35 8.59 -15.38
CA TYR A 61 15.75 7.73 -16.48
C TYR A 61 15.39 8.31 -17.86
N ASP A 62 16.24 8.03 -18.85
CA ASP A 62 15.88 8.21 -20.25
C ASP A 62 14.72 7.30 -20.68
N PRO A 63 14.04 7.57 -21.82
CA PRO A 63 12.83 6.84 -22.17
C PRO A 63 12.97 5.31 -22.25
N PRO A 64 14.03 4.70 -22.85
CA PRO A 64 14.21 3.25 -22.84
C PRO A 64 14.37 2.66 -21.45
N ASN A 65 15.24 3.24 -20.62
CA ASN A 65 15.50 2.78 -19.25
C ASN A 65 14.28 2.98 -18.35
N ARG A 66 13.55 4.08 -18.53
CA ARG A 66 12.28 4.33 -17.83
C ARG A 66 11.27 3.23 -18.13
N ALA A 67 11.05 2.89 -19.40
CA ALA A 67 10.09 1.84 -19.79
C ALA A 67 10.45 0.49 -19.17
N LEU A 68 11.73 0.12 -19.17
CA LEU A 68 12.22 -1.10 -18.53
C LEU A 68 12.00 -1.09 -17.02
N PHE A 69 12.34 0.02 -16.37
CA PHE A 69 12.16 0.20 -14.91
C PHE A 69 10.69 0.09 -14.50
N GLU A 70 9.80 0.80 -15.20
CA GLU A 70 8.35 0.76 -14.90
C GLU A 70 7.76 -0.62 -15.13
N ALA A 71 8.16 -1.33 -16.19
CA ALA A 71 7.77 -2.72 -16.42
C ALA A 71 8.26 -3.64 -15.28
N ALA A 72 9.49 -3.45 -14.82
CA ALA A 72 10.05 -4.21 -13.69
C ALA A 72 9.29 -3.94 -12.37
N GLN A 73 8.92 -2.67 -12.09
CA GLN A 73 8.12 -2.35 -10.90
C GLN A 73 6.72 -2.98 -10.97
N LYS A 74 6.08 -2.98 -12.14
CA LYS A 74 4.79 -3.65 -12.34
C LYS A 74 4.88 -5.16 -12.10
N ALA A 75 5.89 -5.82 -12.67
CA ALA A 75 6.11 -7.26 -12.49
C ALA A 75 6.43 -7.60 -11.02
N TRP A 76 7.25 -6.77 -10.36
CA TRP A 76 7.57 -6.95 -8.95
C TRP A 76 6.33 -6.85 -8.05
N ARG A 77 5.42 -5.91 -8.27
CA ARG A 77 4.17 -5.80 -7.50
C ARG A 77 3.29 -7.04 -7.67
N ALA A 78 3.17 -7.54 -8.89
CA ALA A 78 2.40 -8.76 -9.16
C ALA A 78 3.03 -9.98 -8.45
N TRP A 79 4.34 -10.13 -8.51
CA TRP A 79 5.06 -11.18 -7.78
C TRP A 79 4.87 -11.04 -6.28
N ARG A 80 5.05 -9.84 -5.71
CA ARG A 80 4.87 -9.58 -4.27
C ARG A 80 3.51 -10.04 -3.77
N ASP A 81 2.46 -9.70 -4.52
CA ASP A 81 1.10 -10.01 -4.12
C ASP A 81 0.85 -11.53 -4.12
N LEU A 82 1.29 -12.23 -5.17
CA LEU A 82 1.22 -13.70 -5.25
C LEU A 82 2.08 -14.38 -4.18
N GLU A 83 3.27 -13.88 -3.94
CA GLU A 83 4.17 -14.42 -2.90
C GLU A 83 3.56 -14.29 -1.51
N CYS A 84 2.94 -13.13 -1.20
CA CYS A 84 2.26 -12.96 0.07
C CYS A 84 1.00 -13.82 0.20
N ASP A 85 0.28 -14.05 -0.89
CA ASP A 85 -0.84 -14.99 -0.91
C ASP A 85 -0.36 -16.42 -0.61
N TYR A 86 0.80 -16.83 -1.17
CA TYR A 86 1.43 -18.11 -0.89
C TYR A 86 1.92 -18.21 0.56
N GLU A 87 2.71 -17.23 1.04
CA GLU A 87 3.28 -17.25 2.39
C GLU A 87 2.20 -17.26 3.49
N THR A 88 1.04 -16.66 3.23
CA THR A 88 -0.05 -16.57 4.21
C THR A 88 -1.16 -17.58 4.00
N ASN A 89 -1.01 -18.50 3.04
CA ASN A 89 -2.04 -19.49 2.71
C ASN A 89 -2.43 -20.38 3.90
N GLY A 90 -1.51 -20.62 4.85
CA GLY A 90 -1.79 -21.37 6.08
C GLY A 90 -2.86 -20.72 6.98
N THR A 91 -3.18 -19.43 6.78
CA THR A 91 -4.24 -18.71 7.50
C THR A 91 -5.49 -18.47 6.65
N ALA A 92 -5.53 -19.02 5.43
CA ALA A 92 -6.64 -18.83 4.49
C ALA A 92 -7.99 -19.24 5.11
N GLY A 93 -9.01 -18.40 4.91
CA GLY A 93 -10.34 -18.57 5.50
C GLY A 93 -10.47 -18.15 6.98
N GLY A 94 -9.35 -17.88 7.66
CA GLY A 94 -9.36 -17.34 9.02
C GLY A 94 -9.42 -15.80 9.06
N THR A 95 -9.93 -15.25 10.16
CA THR A 95 -10.07 -13.80 10.36
C THR A 95 -8.71 -13.07 10.40
N ILE A 96 -7.63 -13.78 10.76
CA ILE A 96 -6.27 -13.23 10.83
C ILE A 96 -5.60 -13.10 9.44
N ASN A 97 -6.10 -13.78 8.41
CA ASN A 97 -5.46 -13.85 7.10
C ASN A 97 -5.24 -12.48 6.47
N SER A 98 -6.25 -11.60 6.51
CA SER A 98 -6.16 -10.23 5.98
C SER A 98 -4.99 -9.45 6.57
N MET A 99 -4.86 -9.48 7.90
CA MET A 99 -3.77 -8.81 8.60
C MET A 99 -2.41 -9.40 8.22
N MET A 100 -2.28 -10.74 8.21
CA MET A 100 -1.00 -11.42 7.91
C MET A 100 -0.55 -11.13 6.47
N ASN A 101 -1.45 -11.20 5.50
CA ASN A 101 -1.18 -10.86 4.10
C ASN A 101 -0.75 -9.40 3.94
N THR A 102 -1.49 -8.47 4.57
CA THR A 102 -1.15 -7.04 4.55
C THR A 102 0.23 -6.76 5.19
N LYS A 103 0.57 -7.42 6.30
CA LYS A 103 1.90 -7.31 6.92
C LYS A 103 3.01 -7.84 6.01
N CYS A 104 2.80 -8.98 5.35
CA CYS A 104 3.73 -9.52 4.36
C CYS A 104 4.00 -8.50 3.24
N ARG A 105 2.95 -7.96 2.62
CA ARG A 105 3.07 -6.94 1.56
C ARG A 105 3.81 -5.69 2.05
N THR A 106 3.54 -5.26 3.28
CA THR A 106 4.23 -4.12 3.91
C THR A 106 5.73 -4.39 4.07
N ALA A 107 6.10 -5.58 4.54
CA ALA A 107 7.51 -5.97 4.71
C ALA A 107 8.25 -5.99 3.37
N LYS A 108 7.66 -6.62 2.33
CA LYS A 108 8.26 -6.67 0.99
C LYS A 108 8.37 -5.27 0.36
N ALA A 109 7.34 -4.42 0.50
CA ALA A 109 7.39 -3.04 0.02
C ALA A 109 8.48 -2.22 0.74
N SER A 110 8.65 -2.41 2.04
CA SER A 110 9.71 -1.76 2.81
C SER A 110 11.11 -2.21 2.37
N ALA A 111 11.28 -3.49 2.05
CA ALA A 111 12.53 -4.00 1.48
C ALA A 111 12.80 -3.38 0.09
N ARG A 112 11.76 -3.30 -0.77
CA ARG A 112 11.87 -2.70 -2.10
C ARG A 112 12.27 -1.23 -2.05
N ILE A 113 11.74 -0.47 -1.08
CA ILE A 113 12.15 0.92 -0.86
C ILE A 113 13.66 1.01 -0.62
N LYS A 114 14.23 0.15 0.22
CA LYS A 114 15.68 0.14 0.49
C LYS A 114 16.51 -0.17 -0.75
N GLU A 115 16.07 -1.15 -1.55
CA GLU A 115 16.73 -1.49 -2.81
C GLU A 115 16.72 -0.32 -3.80
N LEU A 116 15.56 0.34 -3.97
CA LEU A 116 15.41 1.46 -4.89
C LEU A 116 16.11 2.73 -4.38
N ASP A 117 16.10 2.96 -3.07
CA ASP A 117 16.83 4.07 -2.45
C ASP A 117 18.34 3.96 -2.72
N GLY A 118 18.89 2.74 -2.69
CA GLY A 118 20.27 2.47 -3.11
C GLY A 118 20.57 2.91 -4.55
N GLN A 119 19.58 2.84 -5.46
CA GLN A 119 19.76 3.31 -6.84
C GLN A 119 19.82 4.85 -6.98
N LEU A 120 19.35 5.59 -5.98
CA LEU A 120 19.49 7.04 -5.93
C LEU A 120 20.86 7.50 -5.43
N HIS A 121 21.58 6.63 -4.72
CA HIS A 121 22.82 6.95 -4.00
C HIS A 121 23.99 6.08 -4.50
N CYS A 122 24.05 5.87 -5.82
CA CYS A 122 25.11 5.08 -6.44
C CYS A 122 26.49 5.70 -6.22
N GLU A 123 27.46 4.86 -5.88
CA GLU A 123 28.87 5.27 -5.87
C GLU A 123 29.42 5.37 -7.31
N GLU A 124 30.35 6.26 -7.54
CA GLU A 124 31.00 6.40 -8.85
C GLU A 124 31.77 5.10 -9.18
N GLY A 125 31.46 4.53 -10.35
CA GLY A 125 32.05 3.27 -10.80
C GLY A 125 31.28 2.00 -10.44
N ASP A 126 30.18 2.09 -9.70
CA ASP A 126 29.27 0.95 -9.46
C ASP A 126 28.51 0.57 -10.73
N LEU A 127 28.95 -0.56 -11.35
CA LEU A 127 28.35 -1.09 -12.59
C LEU A 127 26.96 -1.73 -12.35
N THR A 128 26.59 -1.99 -11.11
CA THR A 128 25.27 -2.58 -10.76
C THR A 128 24.21 -1.49 -10.56
N CYS A 129 24.60 -0.27 -10.54
CA CYS A 129 23.74 0.88 -10.35
C CYS A 129 23.26 1.47 -11.66
N ASN A 130 21.95 1.40 -11.91
CA ASN A 130 21.30 1.99 -13.08
C ASN A 130 20.83 3.44 -12.86
N ALA A 131 21.35 4.12 -11.83
CA ALA A 131 20.98 5.52 -11.64
C ALA A 131 21.34 6.35 -12.87
N PRO A 132 20.48 7.27 -13.27
CA PRO A 132 20.78 8.17 -14.38
C PRO A 132 21.97 9.05 -14.00
N ARG A 133 22.89 9.14 -14.91
CA ARG A 133 24.06 10.03 -14.83
C ARG A 133 23.70 11.45 -15.25
#